data_4b6a7cdcf1f6c08b812be352ac9a4be7
#
_entry.id   4b6a7cdcf1f6c08b812be352ac9a4be7
#
_cell.length_a   1.000
_cell.length_b   1.000
_cell.length_c   1.000
_cell.angle_alpha   90.00
_cell.angle_beta   90.00
_cell.angle_gamma   90.00
#
_symmetry.space_group_name_H-M   'P 1'
#
loop_
_entity.id
_entity.type
_entity.pdbx_description
1 polymer ?
#
loop_
_entity_poly.entity_id
_entity_poly.type
_entity_poly.pdbx_seq_one_letter_code
_entity_poly.pdbx_strand_id
1 'polypeptide(L)' 'MDNNITYYELEDCPHCRGVGQLMHEGGWNCYVECLDCGAQTTFVDYDDAGGKEEAEKTVARLWNMGKVIRIERGE' A
#
# COMPACT_ATOMS: atom_id res chain seq x y z
N MET A 1 7.46 -23.79 -6.67
CA MET A 1 7.06 -23.39 -6.60
C MET A 1 6.60 -22.75 -6.56
N ASP A 2 6.38 -22.37 -6.65
CA ASP A 2 5.95 -21.63 -6.67
C ASP A 2 5.49 -20.97 -6.30
N ASN A 3 5.56 -20.63 -6.42
CA ASN A 3 5.09 -19.93 -6.00
C ASN A 3 4.35 -18.91 -6.34
N ASN A 4 3.64 -18.81 -6.44
CA ASN A 4 2.69 -17.91 -6.83
C ASN A 4 2.33 -16.87 -5.88
N ILE A 5 2.78 -16.90 -4.73
CA ILE A 5 2.54 -15.92 -3.71
C ILE A 5 3.56 -14.86 -3.84
N THR A 6 3.11 -13.62 -3.99
CA THR A 6 4.01 -12.50 -4.08
C THR A 6 4.03 -11.82 -2.74
N TYR A 7 5.21 -11.74 -2.18
CA TYR A 7 5.38 -11.05 -0.93
C TYR A 7 5.99 -9.71 -1.19
N TYR A 8 5.43 -8.69 -0.58
CA TYR A 8 6.03 -7.37 -0.58
C TYR A 8 6.41 -7.10 0.85
N GLU A 9 7.69 -6.92 1.08
CA GLU A 9 8.15 -6.62 2.41
C GLU A 9 7.78 -5.19 2.71
N LEU A 10 6.85 -5.00 3.61
CA LEU A 10 6.42 -3.68 4.00
C LEU A 10 7.09 -3.31 5.31
N GLU A 11 7.74 -2.15 5.32
CA GLU A 11 8.35 -1.64 6.51
C GLU A 11 7.29 -1.22 7.51
N ASP A 12 7.70 -0.90 8.73
CA ASP A 12 6.78 -0.38 9.70
C ASP A 12 6.26 0.97 9.24
N CYS A 13 5.09 1.33 9.71
CA CYS A 13 4.50 2.61 9.36
C CYS A 13 5.47 3.75 9.72
N PRO A 14 5.70 4.67 8.79
CA PRO A 14 6.62 5.77 9.07
C PRO A 14 6.11 6.75 10.13
N HIS A 15 4.83 6.68 10.46
CA HIS A 15 4.26 7.59 11.44
C HIS A 15 4.16 6.97 12.81
N CYS A 16 3.66 5.74 12.91
CA CYS A 16 3.38 5.16 14.22
C CYS A 16 4.04 3.81 14.42
N ARG A 17 4.75 3.33 13.40
CA ARG A 17 5.42 2.04 13.45
C ARG A 17 4.47 0.86 13.49
N GLY A 18 3.22 1.09 13.11
CA GLY A 18 2.27 0.01 13.05
C GLY A 18 2.48 -0.84 11.81
N VAL A 19 1.59 -1.78 11.60
CA VAL A 19 1.70 -2.74 10.51
C VAL A 19 0.99 -2.20 9.28
N GLY A 20 1.67 -2.22 8.14
CA GLY A 20 1.04 -1.84 6.89
C GLY A 20 0.40 -3.05 6.24
N GLN A 21 -0.65 -2.82 5.50
CA GLN A 21 -1.35 -3.88 4.80
C GLN A 21 -1.72 -3.41 3.40
N LEU A 22 -1.50 -4.30 2.44
CA LEU A 22 -1.86 -4.02 1.06
C LEU A 22 -3.37 -4.17 0.91
N MET A 23 -4.00 -3.13 0.39
CA MET A 23 -5.44 -3.10 0.24
C MET A 23 -5.79 -2.92 -1.22
N HIS A 24 -6.93 -3.46 -1.62
CA HIS A 24 -7.43 -3.32 -2.98
C HIS A 24 -8.81 -2.71 -2.92
N GLU A 25 -9.08 -1.84 -3.85
CA GLU A 25 -10.37 -1.20 -3.86
C GLU A 25 -10.99 -1.29 -5.22
N GLY A 26 -12.21 -1.76 -5.27
CA GLY A 26 -12.98 -1.80 -6.50
C GLY A 26 -12.46 -2.73 -7.56
N GLY A 27 -11.40 -3.45 -7.30
CA GLY A 27 -10.86 -4.37 -8.28
C GLY A 27 -10.00 -3.73 -9.34
N TRP A 28 -9.72 -2.44 -9.24
CA TRP A 28 -8.90 -1.78 -10.26
C TRP A 28 -7.79 -0.91 -9.68
N ASN A 29 -7.70 -0.78 -8.37
CA ASN A 29 -6.57 -0.07 -7.80
C ASN A 29 -6.23 -0.64 -6.45
N CYS A 30 -5.10 -0.19 -5.90
CA CYS A 30 -4.64 -0.68 -4.62
C CYS A 30 -3.86 0.40 -3.90
N TYR A 31 -3.61 0.17 -2.63
CA TYR A 31 -2.83 1.06 -1.81
C TYR A 31 -2.39 0.29 -0.57
N VAL A 32 -1.46 0.86 0.20
CA VAL A 32 -1.05 0.26 1.47
C VAL A 32 -1.53 1.18 2.58
N GLU A 33 -2.08 0.58 3.62
CA GLU A 33 -2.65 1.33 4.72
C GLU A 33 -2.12 0.82 6.04
N CYS A 34 -1.86 1.72 6.96
CA CYS A 34 -1.49 1.33 8.31
C CYS A 34 -2.74 0.96 9.08
N LEU A 35 -2.70 -0.19 9.73
CA LEU A 35 -3.85 -0.65 10.49
C LEU A 35 -4.02 0.07 11.81
N ASP A 36 -3.01 0.79 12.25
CA ASP A 36 -3.07 1.48 13.53
C ASP A 36 -3.42 2.94 13.42
N CYS A 37 -2.74 3.68 12.57
CA CYS A 37 -2.96 5.13 12.54
C CYS A 37 -3.69 5.61 11.30
N GLY A 38 -3.91 4.75 10.33
CA GLY A 38 -4.63 5.15 9.13
C GLY A 38 -3.82 5.81 8.06
N ALA A 39 -2.50 5.90 8.24
CA ALA A 39 -1.66 6.44 7.18
C ALA A 39 -1.73 5.52 5.97
N GLN A 40 -1.72 6.08 4.78
CA GLN A 40 -1.83 5.26 3.59
C GLN A 40 -1.10 5.90 2.42
N THR A 41 -0.73 5.07 1.46
CA THR A 41 -0.16 5.56 0.22
C THR A 41 -1.28 6.09 -0.67
N THR A 42 -0.90 6.75 -1.76
CA THR A 42 -1.90 7.11 -2.75
C THR A 42 -2.38 5.84 -3.41
N PHE A 43 -3.55 5.91 -4.01
CA PHE A 43 -4.09 4.79 -4.76
C PHE A 43 -3.40 4.72 -6.11
N VAL A 44 -3.09 3.52 -6.53
CA VAL A 44 -2.45 3.31 -7.83
C VAL A 44 -3.34 2.40 -8.65
N ASP A 45 -3.76 2.90 -9.82
CA ASP A 45 -4.62 2.12 -10.69
C ASP A 45 -3.82 1.04 -11.40
N TYR A 46 -4.42 -0.10 -11.57
CA TYR A 46 -3.76 -1.22 -12.25
C TYR A 46 -3.38 -0.84 -13.67
N ASP A 47 -4.28 -0.14 -14.36
CA ASP A 47 -3.99 0.25 -15.74
C ASP A 47 -2.81 1.21 -15.82
N ASP A 48 -2.75 2.15 -14.91
CA ASP A 48 -1.67 3.13 -14.93
C ASP A 48 -0.33 2.50 -14.62
N ALA A 49 -0.34 1.49 -13.79
CA ALA A 49 0.91 0.86 -13.38
C ALA A 49 1.37 -0.24 -14.32
N GLY A 50 0.51 -0.67 -15.20
CA GLY A 50 0.87 -1.75 -16.11
C GLY A 50 0.39 -3.10 -15.65
N GLY A 51 -0.60 -3.14 -14.75
CA GLY A 51 -1.19 -4.38 -14.28
C GLY A 51 -1.26 -4.41 -12.78
N LYS A 52 -2.01 -5.38 -12.27
CA LYS A 52 -2.24 -5.51 -10.85
C LYS A 52 -0.94 -5.70 -10.09
N GLU A 53 -0.10 -6.58 -10.57
CA GLU A 53 1.15 -6.87 -9.88
C GLU A 53 2.06 -5.66 -9.85
N GLU A 54 2.11 -4.90 -10.94
CA GLU A 54 2.93 -3.71 -10.97
C GLU A 54 2.39 -2.63 -10.05
N ALA A 55 1.07 -2.53 -9.95
CA ALA A 55 0.47 -1.57 -9.04
C ALA A 55 0.81 -1.92 -7.60
N GLU A 56 0.76 -3.20 -7.27
CA GLU A 56 1.08 -3.64 -5.92
C GLU A 56 2.54 -3.35 -5.58
N LYS A 57 3.44 -3.58 -6.52
CA LYS A 57 4.83 -3.26 -6.30
C LYS A 57 5.04 -1.77 -6.09
N THR A 58 4.31 -0.97 -6.85
CA THR A 58 4.44 0.47 -6.76
C THR A 58 4.03 0.97 -5.38
N VAL A 59 2.86 0.52 -4.89
CA VAL A 59 2.41 1.02 -3.60
C VAL A 59 3.28 0.49 -2.46
N ALA A 60 3.80 -0.73 -2.60
CA ALA A 60 4.71 -1.24 -1.58
C ALA A 60 5.97 -0.39 -1.52
N ARG A 61 6.48 0.03 -2.68
CA ARG A 61 7.64 0.88 -2.72
C ARG A 61 7.35 2.25 -2.12
N LEU A 62 6.18 2.81 -2.42
CA LEU A 62 5.80 4.10 -1.86
C LEU A 62 5.74 4.02 -0.34
N TRP A 63 5.15 2.95 0.17
CA TRP A 63 5.06 2.76 1.60
C TRP A 63 6.44 2.69 2.23
N ASN A 64 7.33 1.90 1.63
CA ASN A 64 8.66 1.71 2.21
C ASN A 64 9.53 2.94 2.11
N MET A 65 9.21 3.84 1.18
CA MET A 65 9.92 5.10 1.07
C MET A 65 9.35 6.17 1.98
N GLY A 66 8.30 5.83 2.72
CA GLY A 66 7.68 6.81 3.61
C GLY A 66 6.75 7.78 2.90
N LYS A 67 6.36 7.47 1.68
CA LYS A 67 5.49 8.38 0.93
C LYS A 67 4.04 8.05 1.21
N VAL A 68 3.61 8.37 2.39
CA VAL A 68 2.25 8.11 2.83
C VAL A 68 1.64 9.39 3.32
N ILE A 69 0.32 9.43 3.31
CA ILE A 69 -0.41 10.54 3.87
C ILE A 69 -1.24 9.99 5.01
N ARG A 70 -1.45 10.83 6.01
CA ARG A 70 -2.24 10.45 7.12
C ARG A 70 -3.56 11.18 7.03
N ILE A 71 -4.61 10.41 6.97
CA ILE A 71 -5.92 11.00 6.85
C ILE A 71 -6.43 11.31 8.23
N GLU A 72 -6.70 12.58 8.47
CA GLU A 72 -7.22 12.95 9.74
C GLU A 72 -8.70 12.90 9.68
N ARG A 73 -9.31 12.18 10.59
CA ARG A 73 -10.70 12.08 10.58
C ARG A 73 -11.26 12.93 11.58
N GLY A 74 -12.22 13.45 11.38
CA GLY A 74 -12.76 14.11 12.37
C GLY A 74 -12.58 15.35 12.68
N GLU A 75 -12.32 15.43 12.57
CA GLU A 75 -12.22 16.41 13.06
C GLU A 75 -12.71 16.97 12.99
#